data_40ddf2a6f6e5a946d1652d9168624698
#
_entry.id   40ddf2a6f6e5a946d1652d9168624698
#
_cell.length_a   1.000
_cell.length_b   1.000
_cell.length_c   1.000
_cell.angle_alpha   90.00
_cell.angle_beta   90.00
_cell.angle_gamma   90.00
#
_symmetry.space_group_name_H-M   'P 1'
#
loop_
_entity.id
_entity.type
_entity.pdbx_description
1 polymer ?
#
loop_
_entity_poly.entity_id
_entity_poly.type
_entity_poly.pdbx_seq_one_letter_code
_entity_poly.pdbx_strand_id
1 'polypeptide(L)'
;MAKAAFNEKTIFTSTLDLNLRKKLVKCYIWSMALYGAETWTLLAADQKYLESFEMWCWRWMEKISWTDHVRSEEVLLKVNEQRNILHEIRKRKANWIGHILRRNCLLKQVIEEKIKREMEVTRKRGRRRRKVLEDLKDRRGYSHLKEEALDRTMWRNRFGGGFGPVVRQNTE
;
A
#
# COMPACT_ATOMS: atom_id res chain seq x y z
N MET A 1 -3.72 15.38 9.90
CA MET A 1 -4.17 14.43 10.94
C MET A 1 -3.07 13.45 11.34
N ALA A 2 -2.57 12.53 10.50
CA ALA A 2 -1.59 11.51 10.91
C ALA A 2 -0.29 12.06 11.53
N LYS A 3 0.29 13.13 10.96
CA LYS A 3 1.47 13.79 11.54
C LYS A 3 1.21 14.43 12.90
N ALA A 4 0.04 15.06 13.10
CA ALA A 4 -0.34 15.64 14.38
C ALA A 4 -0.49 14.56 15.46
N ALA A 5 -1.19 13.48 15.16
CA ALA A 5 -1.32 12.34 16.06
C ALA A 5 0.01 11.67 16.40
N PHE A 6 0.99 11.73 15.50
CA PHE A 6 2.33 11.23 15.76
C PHE A 6 3.08 12.12 16.74
N ASN A 7 3.00 13.44 16.58
CA ASN A 7 3.70 14.41 17.44
C ASN A 7 3.17 14.41 18.87
N GLU A 8 1.89 14.16 19.08
CA GLU A 8 1.27 14.14 20.41
C GLU A 8 1.68 12.93 21.26
N LYS A 9 2.22 11.86 20.65
CA LYS A 9 2.53 10.62 21.35
C LYS A 9 4.02 10.41 21.53
N THR A 10 4.53 10.71 22.71
CA THR A 10 5.93 10.44 23.13
C THR A 10 6.28 8.95 23.13
N ILE A 11 5.29 8.06 23.05
CA ILE A 11 5.44 6.61 22.99
C ILE A 11 6.34 6.16 21.81
N PHE A 12 6.29 6.88 20.68
CA PHE A 12 7.09 6.52 19.51
C PHE A 12 8.58 6.83 19.66
N THR A 13 8.94 7.74 20.57
CA THR A 13 10.32 8.15 20.86
C THR A 13 10.81 7.68 22.21
N SER A 14 10.04 6.84 22.90
CA SER A 14 10.35 6.31 24.23
C SER A 14 11.47 5.26 24.21
N THR A 15 11.87 4.79 25.38
CA THR A 15 12.85 3.70 25.58
C THR A 15 12.32 2.31 25.22
N LEU A 16 11.14 2.22 24.63
CA LEU A 16 10.54 0.96 24.19
C LEU A 16 11.39 0.27 23.12
N ASP A 17 11.30 -1.05 23.08
CA ASP A 17 11.94 -1.86 22.05
C ASP A 17 11.60 -1.37 20.63
N LEU A 18 12.61 -1.36 19.76
CA LEU A 18 12.48 -0.88 18.38
C LEU A 18 11.36 -1.59 17.62
N ASN A 19 11.22 -2.90 17.79
CA ASN A 19 10.16 -3.67 17.11
C ASN A 19 8.77 -3.27 17.59
N LEU A 20 8.61 -2.97 18.87
CA LEU A 20 7.33 -2.49 19.41
C LEU A 20 7.01 -1.10 18.89
N ARG A 21 7.97 -0.18 18.87
CA ARG A 21 7.79 1.17 18.28
C ARG A 21 7.37 1.09 16.82
N LYS A 22 8.02 0.23 16.00
CA LYS A 22 7.63 0.00 14.60
C LYS A 22 6.20 -0.52 14.47
N LYS A 23 5.79 -1.48 15.29
CA LYS A 23 4.41 -1.98 15.31
C LYS A 23 3.42 -0.88 15.66
N LEU A 24 3.74 -0.04 16.63
CA LEU A 24 2.88 1.09 17.02
C LEU A 24 2.73 2.10 15.88
N VAL A 25 3.81 2.47 15.19
CA VAL A 25 3.75 3.34 14.00
C VAL A 25 2.85 2.73 12.92
N LYS A 26 3.03 1.45 12.61
CA LYS A 26 2.21 0.75 11.61
C LYS A 26 0.74 0.65 12.04
N CYS A 27 0.46 0.34 13.29
CA CYS A 27 -0.92 0.19 13.78
C CYS A 27 -1.66 1.52 13.91
N TYR A 28 -1.05 2.55 14.45
CA TYR A 28 -1.71 3.83 14.68
C TYR A 28 -1.59 4.80 13.52
N ILE A 29 -0.38 5.07 13.10
CA ILE A 29 -0.12 6.14 12.13
C ILE A 29 -0.52 5.72 10.73
N TRP A 30 -0.11 4.51 10.32
CA TRP A 30 -0.47 4.02 9.00
C TRP A 30 -1.97 3.71 8.88
N SER A 31 -2.63 3.25 9.94
CA SER A 31 -4.09 3.05 9.89
C SER A 31 -4.85 4.34 9.62
N MET A 32 -4.42 5.45 10.21
CA MET A 32 -5.00 6.76 9.93
C MET A 32 -4.60 7.31 8.56
N ALA A 33 -3.31 7.19 8.20
CA ALA A 33 -2.81 7.70 6.93
C ALA A 33 -3.36 6.92 5.72
N LEU A 34 -3.60 5.62 5.87
CA LEU A 34 -4.06 4.71 4.83
C LEU A 34 -5.57 4.41 4.93
N TYR A 35 -6.32 5.21 5.66
CA TYR A 35 -7.77 5.02 5.73
C TYR A 35 -8.40 5.18 4.34
N GLY A 36 -9.15 4.17 3.89
CA GLY A 36 -9.77 4.16 2.57
C GLY A 36 -8.79 3.98 1.39
N ALA A 37 -7.54 3.62 1.65
CA ALA A 37 -6.51 3.46 0.62
C ALA A 37 -6.82 2.38 -0.44
N GLU A 38 -7.74 1.49 -0.14
CA GLU A 38 -8.24 0.45 -1.04
C GLU A 38 -8.84 1.04 -2.33
N THR A 39 -9.45 2.22 -2.23
CA THR A 39 -10.09 2.90 -3.36
C THR A 39 -9.21 3.90 -4.08
N TRP A 40 -8.02 4.20 -3.55
CA TRP A 40 -7.16 5.23 -4.11
C TRP A 40 -6.60 4.84 -5.47
N THR A 41 -6.56 5.81 -6.38
CA THR A 41 -5.82 5.73 -7.65
C THR A 41 -4.55 6.57 -7.51
N LEU A 42 -3.44 5.93 -7.12
CA LEU A 42 -2.20 6.62 -6.82
C LEU A 42 -1.53 7.13 -8.10
N LEU A 43 -1.28 8.42 -8.14
CA LEU A 43 -0.41 9.06 -9.11
C LEU A 43 1.06 8.94 -8.67
N ALA A 44 1.99 9.19 -9.58
CA ALA A 44 3.42 9.16 -9.24
C ALA A 44 3.80 10.19 -8.15
N ALA A 45 3.14 11.34 -8.12
CA ALA A 45 3.32 12.34 -7.07
C ALA A 45 2.86 11.81 -5.71
N ASP A 46 1.68 11.17 -5.65
CA ASP A 46 1.14 10.62 -4.41
C ASP A 46 2.05 9.53 -3.84
N GLN A 47 2.63 8.69 -4.71
CA GLN A 47 3.58 7.67 -4.31
C GLN A 47 4.81 8.29 -3.64
N LYS A 48 5.39 9.34 -4.22
CA LYS A 48 6.52 10.07 -3.63
C LYS A 48 6.17 10.71 -2.29
N TYR A 49 4.96 11.26 -2.15
CA TYR A 49 4.49 11.81 -0.87
C TYR A 49 4.38 10.72 0.22
N LEU A 50 3.85 9.57 -0.12
CA LEU A 50 3.71 8.45 0.81
C LEU A 50 5.07 7.89 1.22
N GLU A 51 6.00 7.75 0.29
CA GLU A 51 7.38 7.33 0.58
C GLU A 51 8.09 8.36 1.48
N SER A 52 7.92 9.64 1.20
CA SER A 52 8.49 10.72 2.03
C SER A 52 7.87 10.73 3.43
N PHE A 53 6.57 10.45 3.52
CA PHE A 53 5.88 10.33 4.80
C PHE A 53 6.38 9.12 5.60
N GLU A 54 6.59 7.98 4.96
CA GLU A 54 7.18 6.80 5.59
C GLU A 54 8.56 7.10 6.17
N MET A 55 9.44 7.73 5.37
CA MET A 55 10.77 8.13 5.81
C MET A 55 10.74 9.14 6.95
N TRP A 56 9.77 10.08 6.92
CA TRP A 56 9.57 11.01 8.01
C TRP A 56 9.21 10.29 9.32
N CYS A 57 8.34 9.27 9.29
CA CYS A 57 8.00 8.48 10.46
C CYS A 57 9.23 7.76 11.06
N TRP A 58 10.04 7.15 10.21
CA TRP A 58 11.24 6.44 10.67
C TRP A 58 12.30 7.38 11.24
N ARG A 59 12.57 8.52 10.59
CA ARG A 59 13.49 9.54 11.12
C ARG A 59 13.05 10.07 12.47
N TRP A 60 11.77 10.41 12.59
CA TRP A 60 11.23 10.89 13.85
C TRP A 60 11.34 9.85 14.98
N MET A 61 11.03 8.60 14.68
CA MET A 61 11.12 7.51 15.65
C MET A 61 12.56 7.32 16.18
N GLU A 62 13.56 7.50 15.33
CA GLU A 62 14.99 7.40 15.68
C GLU A 62 15.60 8.73 16.11
N LYS A 63 14.80 9.80 16.25
CA LYS A 63 15.24 11.15 16.61
C LYS A 63 16.31 11.70 15.68
N ILE A 64 16.28 11.34 14.40
CA ILE A 64 17.19 11.82 13.37
C ILE A 64 16.64 13.13 12.80
N SER A 65 17.37 14.22 12.97
CA SER A 65 17.02 15.53 12.40
C SER A 65 17.32 15.57 10.90
N TRP A 66 16.62 16.47 10.19
CA TRP A 66 16.95 16.79 8.80
C TRP A 66 18.33 17.45 8.66
N THR A 67 18.82 18.11 9.70
CA THR A 67 20.14 18.72 9.77
C THR A 67 21.28 17.72 9.84
N ASP A 68 20.99 16.48 10.22
CA ASP A 68 22.00 15.42 10.37
C ASP A 68 22.46 14.85 9.02
N HIS A 69 21.82 15.25 7.92
CA HIS A 69 22.12 14.84 6.54
C HIS A 69 22.24 13.31 6.33
N VAL A 70 21.62 12.50 7.21
CA VAL A 70 21.63 11.03 7.11
C VAL A 70 20.86 10.58 5.89
N ARG A 71 21.41 9.67 5.09
CA ARG A 71 20.74 9.15 3.90
C ARG A 71 19.55 8.24 4.26
N SER A 72 18.56 8.18 3.37
CA SER A 72 17.36 7.38 3.61
C SER A 72 17.65 5.89 3.76
N GLU A 73 18.65 5.39 3.05
CA GLU A 73 19.10 4.00 3.11
C GLU A 73 19.70 3.67 4.50
N GLU A 74 20.47 4.58 5.06
CA GLU A 74 21.06 4.43 6.40
C GLU A 74 19.98 4.42 7.49
N VAL A 75 18.95 5.26 7.33
CA VAL A 75 17.79 5.25 8.24
C VAL A 75 17.06 3.91 8.18
N LEU A 76 16.82 3.37 6.98
CA LEU A 76 16.16 2.08 6.80
C LEU A 76 16.98 0.93 7.39
N LEU A 77 18.31 0.95 7.22
CA LEU A 77 19.21 -0.02 7.84
C LEU A 77 19.15 0.06 9.37
N LYS A 78 19.20 1.28 9.93
CA LYS A 78 19.14 1.51 11.38
C LYS A 78 17.83 1.02 11.99
N VAL A 79 16.72 1.24 11.28
CA VAL A 79 15.39 0.78 11.67
C VAL A 79 15.20 -0.70 11.37
N ASN A 80 16.03 -1.32 10.55
CA ASN A 80 15.87 -2.67 10.02
C ASN A 80 14.50 -2.86 9.38
N GLU A 81 14.19 -1.98 8.41
CA GLU A 81 12.94 -1.99 7.64
C GLU A 81 13.21 -1.72 6.17
N GLN A 82 12.24 -2.06 5.34
CA GLN A 82 12.23 -1.71 3.92
C GLN A 82 11.12 -0.69 3.63
N ARG A 83 11.13 -0.08 2.46
CA ARG A 83 10.05 0.80 2.01
C ARG A 83 8.80 -0.02 1.74
N ASN A 84 7.84 0.00 2.67
CA ASN A 84 6.69 -0.91 2.68
C ASN A 84 5.33 -0.24 2.49
N ILE A 85 5.23 1.08 2.61
CA ILE A 85 3.92 1.77 2.62
C ILE A 85 3.13 1.54 1.33
N LEU A 86 3.78 1.63 0.16
CA LEU A 86 3.12 1.40 -1.13
C LEU A 86 2.74 -0.07 -1.32
N HIS A 87 3.54 -0.99 -0.79
CA HIS A 87 3.22 -2.41 -0.81
C HIS A 87 1.99 -2.71 0.04
N GLU A 88 1.91 -2.12 1.23
CA GLU A 88 0.75 -2.28 2.11
C GLU A 88 -0.54 -1.76 1.47
N ILE A 89 -0.48 -0.63 0.76
CA ILE A 89 -1.63 -0.11 0.00
C ILE A 89 -2.05 -1.09 -1.09
N ARG A 90 -1.11 -1.62 -1.87
CA ARG A 90 -1.40 -2.59 -2.93
C ARG A 90 -2.01 -3.87 -2.37
N LYS A 91 -1.51 -4.35 -1.24
CA LYS A 91 -2.02 -5.52 -0.54
C LYS A 91 -3.46 -5.31 -0.04
N ARG A 92 -3.75 -4.17 0.61
CA ARG A 92 -5.10 -3.81 1.05
C ARG A 92 -6.05 -3.71 -0.13
N LYS A 93 -5.65 -3.04 -1.20
CA LYS A 93 -6.42 -2.93 -2.44
C LYS A 93 -6.71 -4.31 -3.05
N ALA A 94 -5.72 -5.17 -3.17
CA ALA A 94 -5.89 -6.52 -3.70
C ALA A 94 -6.85 -7.35 -2.84
N ASN A 95 -6.71 -7.30 -1.51
CA ASN A 95 -7.61 -7.98 -0.59
C ASN A 95 -9.06 -7.50 -0.74
N TRP A 96 -9.26 -6.19 -0.85
CA TRP A 96 -10.59 -5.59 -1.05
C TRP A 96 -11.20 -5.98 -2.40
N ILE A 97 -10.43 -5.91 -3.49
CA ILE A 97 -10.89 -6.32 -4.83
C ILE A 97 -11.20 -7.81 -4.84
N GLY A 98 -10.34 -8.66 -4.28
CA GLY A 98 -10.61 -10.09 -4.18
C GLY A 98 -11.88 -10.40 -3.38
N HIS A 99 -12.16 -9.61 -2.35
CA HIS A 99 -13.40 -9.71 -1.58
C HIS A 99 -14.64 -9.37 -2.44
N ILE A 100 -14.58 -8.29 -3.22
CA ILE A 100 -15.68 -7.87 -4.11
C ILE A 100 -15.93 -8.93 -5.19
N LEU A 101 -14.86 -9.44 -5.81
CA LEU A 101 -14.98 -10.41 -6.92
C LEU A 101 -15.56 -11.75 -6.47
N ARG A 102 -15.29 -12.18 -5.24
CA ARG A 102 -15.85 -13.40 -4.66
C ARG A 102 -17.31 -13.27 -4.25
N ARG A 103 -17.75 -12.07 -3.87
CA ARG A 103 -19.12 -11.83 -3.42
C ARG A 103 -20.00 -11.36 -4.58
N ASN A 104 -21.24 -11.80 -4.55
CA ASN A 104 -22.27 -11.26 -5.45
C ASN A 104 -22.83 -9.96 -4.86
N CYS A 105 -22.06 -8.87 -4.98
CA CYS A 105 -22.43 -7.57 -4.45
C CYS A 105 -22.66 -6.55 -5.58
N LEU A 106 -23.37 -5.47 -5.26
CA LEU A 106 -23.68 -4.40 -6.20
C LEU A 106 -22.43 -3.83 -6.91
N LEU A 107 -21.33 -3.68 -6.17
CA LEU A 107 -20.06 -3.19 -6.73
C LEU A 107 -19.51 -4.10 -7.82
N LYS A 108 -19.64 -5.43 -7.67
CA LYS A 108 -19.25 -6.38 -8.71
C LYS A 108 -20.11 -6.21 -9.96
N GLN A 109 -21.44 -6.07 -9.79
CA GLN A 109 -22.36 -5.84 -10.90
C GLN A 109 -22.01 -4.56 -11.64
N VAL A 110 -21.78 -3.45 -10.93
CA VAL A 110 -21.35 -2.17 -11.52
C VAL A 110 -20.05 -2.30 -12.29
N ILE A 111 -19.07 -3.05 -11.79
CA ILE A 111 -17.80 -3.29 -12.48
C ILE A 111 -18.04 -4.12 -13.75
N GLU A 112 -18.80 -5.21 -13.65
CA GLU A 112 -19.11 -6.10 -14.77
C GLU A 112 -19.96 -5.43 -15.84
N GLU A 113 -20.94 -4.63 -15.47
CA GLU A 113 -21.75 -3.85 -16.42
C GLU A 113 -20.91 -2.81 -17.19
N LYS A 114 -20.00 -2.13 -16.51
CA LYS A 114 -19.06 -1.20 -17.17
C LYS A 114 -18.09 -1.88 -18.13
N ILE A 115 -17.80 -3.14 -17.92
CA ILE A 115 -16.91 -3.92 -18.79
C ILE A 115 -17.70 -4.49 -19.98
N LYS A 116 -18.91 -5.01 -19.72
CA LYS A 116 -19.77 -5.63 -20.75
C LYS A 116 -20.48 -4.62 -21.65
N ARG A 117 -20.92 -3.51 -21.09
CA ARG A 117 -21.43 -2.38 -21.87
C ARG A 117 -20.26 -1.46 -22.17
N GLU A 118 -19.83 -1.44 -23.42
CA GLU A 118 -19.15 -0.27 -23.98
C GLU A 118 -20.15 0.90 -23.91
N MET A 119 -20.31 1.50 -22.72
CA MET A 119 -21.00 2.77 -22.63
C MET A 119 -20.19 3.73 -23.49
N GLU A 120 -20.78 4.18 -24.60
CA GLU A 120 -20.33 5.36 -25.33
C GLU A 120 -20.32 6.54 -24.36
N VAL A 121 -19.27 6.61 -23.57
CA VAL A 121 -18.97 7.79 -22.79
C VAL A 121 -18.54 8.81 -23.81
N THR A 122 -19.41 9.77 -24.12
CA THR A 122 -19.05 10.99 -24.83
C THR A 122 -17.71 11.45 -24.24
N ARG A 123 -16.67 11.27 -25.02
CA ARG A 123 -15.29 11.51 -24.62
C ARG A 123 -15.13 13.01 -24.38
N LYS A 124 -15.33 13.45 -23.13
CA LYS A 124 -14.82 14.76 -22.73
C LYS A 124 -13.32 14.76 -23.01
N ARG A 125 -12.83 15.71 -23.81
CA ARG A 125 -11.40 15.97 -24.01
C ARG A 125 -10.73 16.12 -22.64
N GLY A 126 -9.97 15.11 -22.22
CA GLY A 126 -9.27 15.11 -20.94
C GLY A 126 -8.42 13.86 -20.78
N ARG A 127 -7.40 13.93 -19.92
CA ARG A 127 -6.50 12.81 -19.61
C ARG A 127 -7.31 11.63 -19.08
N ARG A 128 -7.12 10.45 -19.67
CA ARG A 128 -7.79 9.20 -19.28
C ARG A 128 -7.60 8.94 -17.79
N ARG A 129 -8.68 8.84 -17.03
CA ARG A 129 -8.63 8.54 -15.59
C ARG A 129 -8.13 7.11 -15.41
N ARG A 130 -7.14 6.93 -14.51
CA ARG A 130 -6.69 5.61 -14.10
C ARG A 130 -7.83 4.85 -13.44
N LYS A 131 -8.02 3.59 -13.83
CA LYS A 131 -9.02 2.70 -13.23
C LYS A 131 -8.40 1.98 -12.04
N VAL A 132 -9.20 1.71 -11.01
CA VAL A 132 -8.76 1.00 -9.78
C VAL A 132 -8.14 -0.37 -10.10
N LEU A 133 -8.64 -1.06 -11.13
CA LEU A 133 -8.14 -2.36 -11.58
C LEU A 133 -6.81 -2.27 -12.36
N GLU A 134 -6.47 -1.12 -12.91
CA GLU A 134 -5.20 -0.95 -13.65
C GLU A 134 -3.97 -1.13 -12.74
N ASP A 135 -4.09 -0.86 -11.47
CA ASP A 135 -3.00 -1.02 -10.50
C ASP A 135 -2.65 -2.50 -10.23
N LEU A 136 -3.58 -3.42 -10.49
CA LEU A 136 -3.33 -4.86 -10.34
C LEU A 136 -2.63 -5.45 -11.57
N LYS A 137 -2.49 -4.67 -12.66
CA LYS A 137 -1.72 -4.99 -13.89
C LYS A 137 -1.88 -6.45 -14.34
N ASP A 138 -3.10 -6.95 -14.45
CA ASP A 138 -3.30 -8.25 -15.05
C ASP A 138 -3.28 -8.15 -16.57
N ARG A 139 -2.23 -8.72 -17.19
CA ARG A 139 -2.08 -8.79 -18.65
C ARG A 139 -3.10 -9.73 -19.31
N ARG A 140 -3.66 -10.66 -18.52
CA ARG A 140 -4.58 -11.72 -19.00
C ARG A 140 -6.05 -11.30 -19.00
N GLY A 141 -6.34 -10.08 -18.51
CA GLY A 141 -7.68 -9.51 -18.52
C GLY A 141 -8.54 -9.83 -17.29
N TYR A 142 -9.74 -9.28 -17.31
CA TYR A 142 -10.68 -9.33 -16.18
C TYR A 142 -11.17 -10.74 -15.85
N SER A 143 -11.43 -11.57 -16.87
CA SER A 143 -11.95 -12.93 -16.69
C SER A 143 -10.98 -13.77 -15.88
N HIS A 144 -9.71 -13.72 -16.21
CA HIS A 144 -8.65 -14.43 -15.48
C HIS A 144 -8.50 -13.92 -14.04
N LEU A 145 -8.56 -12.59 -13.84
CA LEU A 145 -8.52 -12.00 -12.51
C LEU A 145 -9.70 -12.48 -11.64
N LYS A 146 -10.88 -12.63 -12.25
CA LYS A 146 -12.07 -13.15 -11.56
C LYS A 146 -11.92 -14.62 -11.16
N GLU A 147 -11.38 -15.45 -12.03
CA GLU A 147 -11.10 -16.86 -11.74
C GLU A 147 -10.07 -17.02 -10.62
N GLU A 148 -8.96 -16.30 -10.69
CA GLU A 148 -7.96 -16.30 -9.63
C GLU A 148 -8.53 -15.81 -8.28
N ALA A 149 -9.47 -14.86 -8.30
CA ALA A 149 -10.08 -14.37 -7.07
C ALA A 149 -10.92 -15.42 -6.35
N LEU A 150 -11.43 -16.44 -7.05
CA LEU A 150 -12.17 -17.54 -6.44
C LEU A 150 -11.28 -18.42 -5.56
N ASP A 151 -10.03 -18.63 -5.97
CA ASP A 151 -9.03 -19.32 -5.14
C ASP A 151 -8.33 -18.32 -4.21
N ARG A 152 -8.68 -18.38 -2.92
CA ARG A 152 -8.10 -17.51 -1.89
C ARG A 152 -6.61 -17.74 -1.70
N THR A 153 -6.15 -18.95 -1.89
CA THR A 153 -4.75 -19.31 -1.67
C THR A 153 -3.88 -18.74 -2.79
N MET A 154 -4.28 -18.95 -4.03
CA MET A 154 -3.64 -18.38 -5.21
C MET A 154 -3.63 -16.84 -5.14
N TRP A 155 -4.77 -16.25 -4.79
CA TRP A 155 -4.88 -14.79 -4.63
C TRP A 155 -3.95 -14.21 -3.57
N ARG A 156 -3.87 -14.88 -2.40
CA ARG A 156 -2.96 -14.47 -1.32
C ARG A 156 -1.49 -14.61 -1.71
N ASN A 157 -1.13 -15.69 -2.39
CA ASN A 157 0.23 -15.92 -2.84
C ASN A 157 0.67 -14.85 -3.85
N ARG A 158 -0.22 -14.48 -4.75
CA ARG A 158 0.08 -13.46 -5.77
C ARG A 158 0.18 -12.04 -5.20
N PHE A 159 -0.72 -11.64 -4.31
CA PHE A 159 -0.86 -10.26 -3.84
C PHE A 159 -0.55 -10.07 -2.35
N GLY A 160 -0.53 -11.13 -1.57
CA GLY A 160 -0.33 -11.12 -0.11
C GLY A 160 1.08 -11.48 0.32
N GLY A 161 1.90 -12.02 -0.58
CA GLY A 161 3.28 -12.34 -0.30
C GLY A 161 4.04 -11.07 0.08
N GLY A 162 4.48 -11.00 1.34
CA GLY A 162 5.45 -9.99 1.72
C GLY A 162 6.70 -10.22 0.89
N PHE A 163 7.20 -9.19 0.25
CA PHE A 163 8.59 -9.18 -0.16
C PHE A 163 9.41 -9.12 1.13
N GLY A 164 9.61 -10.27 1.76
CA GLY A 164 10.70 -10.42 2.71
C GLY A 164 12.00 -10.13 1.97
N PRO A 165 13.04 -9.66 2.65
CA PRO A 165 14.33 -9.53 2.04
C PRO A 165 14.68 -10.88 1.42
N VAL A 166 14.99 -10.90 0.12
CA VAL A 166 15.66 -12.02 -0.50
C VAL A 166 17.08 -11.98 0.05
N VAL A 167 17.23 -12.44 1.27
CA VAL A 167 18.54 -12.79 1.80
C VAL A 167 18.94 -14.03 1.00
N ARG A 168 19.77 -13.84 -0.01
CA ARG A 168 20.54 -14.93 -0.57
C ARG A 168 21.40 -15.45 0.58
N GLN A 169 20.97 -16.54 1.18
CA GLN A 169 21.85 -17.34 2.00
C GLN A 169 22.90 -17.88 1.03
N ASN A 170 24.07 -17.26 1.04
CA ASN A 170 25.26 -17.90 0.52
C ASN A 170 25.54 -19.05 1.50
N THR A 171 25.11 -20.25 1.13
CA THR A 171 25.63 -21.48 1.71
C THR A 171 27.03 -21.63 1.17
N GLU A 172 28.05 -21.34 2.01
CA GLU A 172 29.34 -21.93 1.90
C GLU A 172 29.28 -23.40 2.32
#